data_dea3d2ec4d540852d9fa9516e2895208
#
_entry.id   dea3d2ec4d540852d9fa9516e2895208
#
_cell.length_a   1.000
_cell.length_b   1.000
_cell.length_c   1.000
_cell.angle_alpha   90.00
_cell.angle_beta   90.00
_cell.angle_gamma   90.00
#
_symmetry.space_group_name_H-M   'P 1'
#
loop_
_entity.id
_entity.type
_entity.pdbx_description
1 polymer ?
#
loop_
_entity_poly.entity_id
_entity_poly.type
_entity_poly.pdbx_seq_one_letter_code
_entity_poly.pdbx_strand_id
1 'polypeptide(L)'
;MGDICPELSENRQWVSTRFDRCDDILNRQVFLEDGKREGLLVYVEVAVSNLMLEEHVIGLSDVQPLHSYEEAEAALLAGNGLLFLQGDDQAYKISSKGYPGLGVSKAESEKVMRGSREGFTESEKLNVALIRKRLRDPGMKVEEQQIGTRSHTMTALVYIEDLVYPRLLDTIRERMDAYEIDGILDSGMLEQLTEKHWLSPFPQFQSTERPDRAASAVLEGRVVLVTDHSPTVLIFPSDYNSFFQTSDDWYNRFEIATFARLLRFFAAILAKGFAGRCGAVRRWDPGRLARYGGLC
;
A
#
# COMPACT_ATOMS: atom_id res chain seq x y z
N MET A 1 -14.74 9.13 -22.16
CA MET A 1 -13.41 8.96 -22.76
C MET A 1 -13.59 8.60 -24.23
N GLY A 2 -12.64 8.94 -25.13
CA GLY A 2 -12.79 8.72 -26.57
C GLY A 2 -12.36 7.31 -27.03
N ASP A 3 -12.49 7.09 -28.33
CA ASP A 3 -11.98 5.88 -28.99
C ASP A 3 -10.45 5.89 -29.03
N ILE A 4 -9.83 4.73 -29.13
CA ILE A 4 -8.38 4.57 -29.16
C ILE A 4 -7.83 5.17 -30.47
N CYS A 5 -6.75 5.95 -30.35
CA CYS A 5 -6.12 6.61 -31.48
C CYS A 5 -5.12 5.68 -32.20
N PRO A 6 -5.05 5.70 -33.54
CA PRO A 6 -4.04 4.95 -34.30
C PRO A 6 -2.58 5.39 -34.05
N GLU A 7 -2.39 6.61 -33.53
CA GLU A 7 -1.07 7.17 -33.27
C GLU A 7 -0.52 6.76 -31.91
N LEU A 8 0.60 6.04 -31.83
CA LEU A 8 1.21 5.62 -30.58
C LEU A 8 1.62 6.79 -29.68
N SER A 9 1.95 7.94 -30.24
CA SER A 9 2.28 9.15 -29.51
C SER A 9 1.11 9.62 -28.64
N GLU A 10 -0.12 9.58 -29.15
CA GLU A 10 -1.33 9.94 -28.41
C GLU A 10 -1.67 8.90 -27.35
N ASN A 11 -1.54 7.62 -27.67
CA ASN A 11 -1.74 6.54 -26.70
C ASN A 11 -0.72 6.64 -25.55
N ARG A 12 0.54 6.95 -25.84
CA ARG A 12 1.59 7.19 -24.83
C ARG A 12 1.26 8.40 -23.96
N GLN A 13 0.77 9.49 -24.56
CA GLN A 13 0.36 10.68 -23.83
C GLN A 13 -0.85 10.39 -22.92
N TRP A 14 -1.81 9.60 -23.41
CA TRP A 14 -2.95 9.16 -22.60
C TRP A 14 -2.48 8.36 -21.39
N VAL A 15 -1.61 7.36 -21.57
CA VAL A 15 -1.05 6.56 -20.46
C VAL A 15 -0.35 7.45 -19.46
N SER A 16 0.55 8.34 -19.90
CA SER A 16 1.33 9.20 -19.01
C SER A 16 0.46 10.21 -18.26
N THR A 17 -0.63 10.70 -18.86
CA THR A 17 -1.54 11.63 -18.20
C THR A 17 -2.48 10.92 -17.23
N ARG A 18 -3.00 9.75 -17.63
CA ARG A 18 -3.98 9.02 -16.83
C ARG A 18 -3.37 8.35 -15.60
N PHE A 19 -2.16 7.83 -15.77
CA PHE A 19 -1.41 7.12 -14.74
C PHE A 19 -0.19 7.93 -14.25
N ASP A 20 -0.33 9.26 -14.23
CA ASP A 20 0.66 10.12 -13.59
C ASP A 20 0.86 9.73 -12.11
N ARG A 21 2.10 9.71 -11.65
CA ARG A 21 2.47 9.27 -10.29
C ARG A 21 2.01 7.84 -9.94
N CYS A 22 2.03 6.94 -10.93
CA CYS A 22 1.78 5.51 -10.75
C CYS A 22 3.02 4.73 -11.15
N ASP A 23 4.04 4.70 -10.29
CA ASP A 23 5.34 4.06 -10.58
C ASP A 23 5.23 2.54 -10.73
N ASP A 24 4.14 1.95 -10.23
CA ASP A 24 3.81 0.53 -10.41
C ASP A 24 3.24 0.19 -11.81
N ILE A 25 2.93 1.20 -12.64
CA ILE A 25 2.44 1.00 -14.01
C ILE A 25 3.57 1.27 -15.00
N LEU A 26 4.07 0.22 -15.60
CA LEU A 26 5.19 0.28 -16.54
C LEU A 26 4.69 0.36 -17.98
N ASN A 27 5.42 1.11 -18.80
CA ASN A 27 5.24 1.14 -20.23
C ASN A 27 6.57 0.82 -20.95
N ARG A 28 6.51 -0.02 -21.98
CA ARG A 28 7.67 -0.40 -22.79
C ARG A 28 7.34 -0.33 -24.26
N GLN A 29 8.27 0.19 -25.03
CA GLN A 29 8.23 0.12 -26.49
C GLN A 29 8.64 -1.28 -26.94
N VAL A 30 7.83 -1.91 -27.74
CA VAL A 30 8.05 -3.25 -28.30
C VAL A 30 8.02 -3.21 -29.83
N PHE A 31 8.73 -4.10 -30.49
CA PHE A 31 8.73 -4.25 -31.93
C PHE A 31 8.26 -5.67 -32.25
N LEU A 32 7.24 -5.76 -33.06
CA LEU A 32 6.62 -7.01 -33.52
C LEU A 32 7.03 -7.32 -34.96
N GLU A 33 6.96 -8.59 -35.33
CA GLU A 33 7.19 -9.08 -36.72
C GLU A 33 8.52 -8.61 -37.31
N ASP A 34 9.63 -9.10 -36.75
CA ASP A 34 10.98 -8.79 -37.21
C ASP A 34 11.30 -7.27 -37.24
N GLY A 35 10.77 -6.50 -36.31
CA GLY A 35 11.04 -5.08 -36.17
C GLY A 35 10.24 -4.16 -37.08
N LYS A 36 9.20 -4.65 -37.74
CA LYS A 36 8.40 -3.86 -38.70
C LYS A 36 7.24 -3.09 -38.10
N ARG A 37 6.69 -3.57 -36.96
CA ARG A 37 5.59 -2.87 -36.28
C ARG A 37 6.00 -2.41 -34.91
N GLU A 38 5.88 -1.13 -34.66
CA GLU A 38 6.09 -0.51 -33.36
C GLU A 38 4.84 -0.64 -32.52
N GLY A 39 5.01 -0.96 -31.22
CA GLY A 39 3.96 -1.07 -30.25
C GLY A 39 4.34 -0.49 -28.89
N LEU A 40 3.34 -0.13 -28.11
CA LEU A 40 3.46 0.30 -26.72
C LEU A 40 2.80 -0.74 -25.82
N LEU A 41 3.61 -1.40 -25.01
CA LEU A 41 3.15 -2.37 -24.01
C LEU A 41 3.03 -1.67 -22.66
N VAL A 42 1.84 -1.74 -22.04
CA VAL A 42 1.54 -1.13 -20.74
C VAL A 42 1.05 -2.22 -19.79
N TYR A 43 1.58 -2.28 -18.58
CA TYR A 43 1.21 -3.30 -17.60
C TYR A 43 1.52 -2.88 -16.16
N VAL A 44 0.83 -3.49 -15.20
CA VAL A 44 1.17 -3.36 -13.76
C VAL A 44 2.31 -4.29 -13.45
N GLU A 45 3.41 -3.79 -12.87
CA GLU A 45 4.72 -4.46 -12.76
C GLU A 45 4.64 -5.88 -12.20
N VAL A 46 3.93 -6.09 -11.12
CA VAL A 46 3.87 -7.39 -10.44
C VAL A 46 2.68 -8.25 -10.89
N ALA A 47 1.66 -7.60 -11.48
CA ALA A 47 0.47 -8.30 -11.94
C ALA A 47 0.74 -9.15 -13.18
N VAL A 48 1.87 -8.93 -13.86
CA VAL A 48 2.21 -9.58 -15.12
C VAL A 48 3.52 -10.35 -14.98
N SER A 49 3.49 -11.65 -15.24
CA SER A 49 4.70 -12.46 -15.33
C SER A 49 5.48 -12.08 -16.59
N ASN A 50 6.76 -11.71 -16.46
CA ASN A 50 7.63 -11.40 -17.60
C ASN A 50 7.68 -12.54 -18.62
N LEU A 51 7.67 -13.78 -18.18
CA LEU A 51 7.64 -14.97 -19.06
C LEU A 51 6.36 -15.01 -19.91
N MET A 52 5.20 -14.67 -19.34
CA MET A 52 3.95 -14.66 -20.07
C MET A 52 3.85 -13.50 -21.08
N LEU A 53 4.48 -12.37 -20.78
CA LEU A 53 4.57 -11.27 -21.72
C LEU A 53 5.40 -11.65 -22.95
N GLU A 54 6.53 -12.33 -22.76
CA GLU A 54 7.40 -12.76 -23.85
C GLU A 54 6.71 -13.83 -24.72
N GLU A 55 6.06 -14.83 -24.14
CA GLU A 55 5.35 -15.87 -24.89
C GLU A 55 4.12 -15.36 -25.64
N HIS A 56 3.34 -14.44 -25.06
CA HIS A 56 2.07 -13.97 -25.65
C HIS A 56 2.26 -12.81 -26.64
N VAL A 57 3.29 -11.97 -26.46
CA VAL A 57 3.64 -10.91 -27.42
C VAL A 57 4.23 -11.50 -28.69
N ILE A 58 4.98 -12.60 -28.59
CA ILE A 58 5.55 -13.30 -29.76
C ILE A 58 4.47 -14.12 -30.51
N GLY A 59 3.44 -14.63 -29.82
CA GLY A 59 2.47 -15.56 -30.38
C GLY A 59 1.12 -14.96 -30.78
N LEU A 60 0.70 -13.79 -30.29
CA LEU A 60 -0.61 -13.15 -30.48
C LEU A 60 -1.82 -14.10 -30.32
N SER A 61 -1.65 -15.22 -29.61
CA SER A 61 -2.62 -16.33 -29.66
C SER A 61 -3.82 -16.18 -28.72
N ASP A 62 -3.81 -15.23 -27.79
CA ASP A 62 -4.90 -15.06 -26.80
C ASP A 62 -5.18 -13.56 -26.51
N VAL A 63 -5.33 -12.79 -27.56
CA VAL A 63 -5.42 -11.34 -27.52
C VAL A 63 -6.86 -10.92 -27.80
N GLN A 64 -7.44 -10.12 -26.91
CA GLN A 64 -8.79 -9.57 -27.09
C GLN A 64 -8.68 -8.10 -27.52
N PRO A 65 -9.33 -7.69 -28.64
CA PRO A 65 -9.35 -6.28 -29.04
C PRO A 65 -10.22 -5.46 -28.08
N LEU A 66 -9.77 -4.24 -27.81
CA LEU A 66 -10.46 -3.22 -27.03
C LEU A 66 -10.56 -1.96 -27.88
N HIS A 67 -11.73 -1.32 -27.90
CA HIS A 67 -12.01 -0.20 -28.79
C HIS A 67 -12.02 1.15 -28.08
N SER A 68 -12.12 1.16 -26.75
CA SER A 68 -12.16 2.41 -25.98
C SER A 68 -11.08 2.45 -24.90
N TYR A 69 -10.68 3.68 -24.54
CA TYR A 69 -9.76 3.89 -23.43
C TYR A 69 -10.35 3.45 -22.08
N GLU A 70 -11.67 3.43 -21.92
CA GLU A 70 -12.33 2.94 -20.69
C GLU A 70 -12.17 1.43 -20.55
N GLU A 71 -12.32 0.68 -21.65
CA GLU A 71 -12.08 -0.76 -21.66
C GLU A 71 -10.61 -1.09 -21.40
N ALA A 72 -9.69 -0.31 -22.00
CA ALA A 72 -8.26 -0.45 -21.80
C ALA A 72 -7.88 -0.21 -20.32
N GLU A 73 -8.38 0.86 -19.71
CA GLU A 73 -8.16 1.18 -18.30
C GLU A 73 -8.66 0.06 -17.38
N ALA A 74 -9.90 -0.39 -17.59
CA ALA A 74 -10.50 -1.48 -16.80
C ALA A 74 -9.70 -2.78 -16.95
N ALA A 75 -9.20 -3.09 -18.14
CA ALA A 75 -8.38 -4.27 -18.39
C ALA A 75 -7.02 -4.18 -17.68
N LEU A 76 -6.35 -3.03 -17.73
CA LEU A 76 -5.08 -2.78 -17.05
C LEU A 76 -5.21 -2.92 -15.55
N LEU A 77 -6.20 -2.25 -14.95
CA LEU A 77 -6.47 -2.29 -13.51
C LEU A 77 -6.94 -3.67 -13.03
N ALA A 78 -7.44 -4.51 -13.93
CA ALA A 78 -7.71 -5.91 -13.63
C ALA A 78 -6.45 -6.79 -13.63
N GLY A 79 -5.28 -6.23 -13.97
CA GLY A 79 -3.98 -6.91 -13.98
C GLY A 79 -3.65 -7.59 -15.32
N ASN A 80 -4.20 -7.10 -16.43
CA ASN A 80 -3.83 -7.55 -17.77
C ASN A 80 -2.80 -6.60 -18.39
N GLY A 81 -2.02 -7.10 -19.34
CA GLY A 81 -1.23 -6.25 -20.20
C GLY A 81 -2.08 -5.59 -21.28
N LEU A 82 -1.69 -4.39 -21.71
CA LEU A 82 -2.25 -3.69 -22.85
C LEU A 82 -1.18 -3.51 -23.92
N LEU A 83 -1.52 -3.80 -25.16
CA LEU A 83 -0.66 -3.56 -26.31
C LEU A 83 -1.36 -2.62 -27.27
N PHE A 84 -0.77 -1.47 -27.52
CA PHE A 84 -1.16 -0.54 -28.58
C PHE A 84 -0.19 -0.71 -29.75
N LEU A 85 -0.71 -0.77 -30.98
CA LEU A 85 0.09 -0.92 -32.19
C LEU A 85 -0.04 0.32 -33.06
N GLN A 86 1.07 0.74 -33.68
CA GLN A 86 1.08 1.88 -34.59
C GLN A 86 0.19 1.59 -35.81
N GLY A 87 -0.77 2.47 -36.04
CA GLY A 87 -1.72 2.41 -37.16
C GLY A 87 -3.01 1.65 -36.87
N ASP A 88 -3.17 1.06 -35.67
CA ASP A 88 -4.39 0.37 -35.27
C ASP A 88 -5.27 1.30 -34.39
N ASP A 89 -6.56 1.30 -34.63
CA ASP A 89 -7.59 2.05 -33.89
C ASP A 89 -8.12 1.30 -32.66
N GLN A 90 -7.38 0.30 -32.20
CA GLN A 90 -7.72 -0.56 -31.06
C GLN A 90 -6.50 -0.92 -30.25
N ALA A 91 -6.71 -1.20 -28.95
CA ALA A 91 -5.71 -1.83 -28.09
C ALA A 91 -5.97 -3.32 -27.98
N TYR A 92 -4.94 -4.04 -27.62
CA TYR A 92 -5.01 -5.48 -27.43
C TYR A 92 -4.80 -5.82 -25.98
N LYS A 93 -5.78 -6.48 -25.37
CA LYS A 93 -5.66 -7.02 -24.03
C LYS A 93 -4.88 -8.33 -24.07
N ILE A 94 -3.77 -8.38 -23.36
CA ILE A 94 -2.98 -9.58 -23.16
C ILE A 94 -3.39 -10.18 -21.82
N SER A 95 -3.99 -11.36 -21.84
CA SER A 95 -4.42 -12.06 -20.62
C SER A 95 -3.18 -12.58 -19.87
N SER A 96 -2.63 -11.74 -19.02
CA SER A 96 -1.63 -12.16 -18.04
C SER A 96 -2.36 -12.49 -16.75
N LYS A 97 -2.52 -13.74 -16.37
CA LYS A 97 -3.27 -14.18 -15.17
C LYS A 97 -2.56 -13.79 -13.86
N GLY A 98 -2.45 -12.50 -13.63
CA GLY A 98 -1.42 -12.10 -12.92
C GLY A 98 -1.39 -11.54 -11.56
N TYR A 99 -2.30 -11.09 -10.81
CA TYR A 99 -1.98 -10.73 -9.42
C TYR A 99 -1.45 -11.94 -8.63
N PRO A 100 -0.35 -11.80 -7.89
CA PRO A 100 0.29 -12.92 -7.21
C PRO A 100 -0.70 -13.61 -6.26
N GLY A 101 -1.02 -14.85 -6.56
CA GLY A 101 -1.84 -15.72 -5.72
C GLY A 101 -1.00 -16.75 -4.95
N LEU A 102 0.25 -16.96 -5.39
CA LEU A 102 1.17 -17.93 -4.80
C LEU A 102 2.30 -17.15 -4.10
N GLY A 103 2.52 -17.46 -2.81
CA GLY A 103 3.54 -16.80 -2.00
C GLY A 103 3.03 -15.66 -1.10
N VAL A 104 1.75 -15.36 -1.13
CA VAL A 104 1.14 -14.40 -0.20
C VAL A 104 1.15 -15.02 1.20
N SER A 105 1.79 -14.34 2.13
CA SER A 105 1.83 -14.79 3.52
C SER A 105 0.45 -14.66 4.17
N LYS A 106 0.24 -15.35 5.26
CA LYS A 106 -0.95 -15.14 6.09
C LYS A 106 -0.59 -14.10 7.15
N ALA A 107 -1.50 -13.16 7.41
CA ALA A 107 -1.34 -12.26 8.54
C ALA A 107 -1.24 -13.07 9.83
N GLU A 108 -0.08 -13.03 10.48
CA GLU A 108 0.19 -13.83 11.68
C GLU A 108 -0.28 -13.12 12.95
N SER A 109 -0.07 -11.81 13.02
CA SER A 109 -0.42 -10.99 14.19
C SER A 109 -1.88 -10.54 14.17
N GLU A 110 -2.48 -10.37 12.98
CA GLU A 110 -3.86 -9.90 12.82
C GLU A 110 -4.80 -11.00 12.30
N LYS A 111 -4.83 -12.14 13.02
CA LYS A 111 -5.71 -13.27 12.65
C LYS A 111 -7.18 -12.90 12.84
N VAL A 112 -8.00 -13.22 11.84
CA VAL A 112 -9.45 -13.03 11.88
C VAL A 112 -10.17 -14.36 11.76
N MET A 113 -11.32 -14.49 12.43
CA MET A 113 -12.16 -15.68 12.33
C MET A 113 -12.89 -15.75 10.99
N ARG A 114 -13.25 -14.62 10.42
CA ARG A 114 -13.91 -14.48 9.11
C ARG A 114 -13.21 -13.40 8.30
N GLY A 115 -13.17 -13.55 6.98
CA GLY A 115 -12.61 -12.57 6.04
C GLY A 115 -11.34 -13.02 5.34
N SER A 116 -10.67 -12.08 4.69
CA SER A 116 -9.42 -12.33 3.97
C SER A 116 -8.33 -12.80 4.93
N ARG A 117 -7.56 -13.81 4.50
CA ARG A 117 -6.40 -14.32 5.24
C ARG A 117 -5.09 -13.93 4.57
N GLU A 118 -5.16 -13.18 3.48
CA GLU A 118 -3.98 -12.65 2.82
C GLU A 118 -3.28 -11.66 3.74
N GLY A 119 -1.97 -11.80 3.89
CA GLY A 119 -1.08 -10.89 4.59
C GLY A 119 -0.07 -10.30 3.63
N PHE A 120 0.55 -9.20 4.02
CA PHE A 120 1.66 -8.61 3.31
C PHE A 120 2.91 -9.48 3.38
N THR A 121 3.82 -9.29 2.44
CA THR A 121 5.11 -9.97 2.32
C THR A 121 6.25 -8.99 2.60
N GLU A 122 7.48 -9.46 2.56
CA GLU A 122 8.66 -8.58 2.70
C GLU A 122 8.99 -7.80 1.42
N SER A 123 8.29 -8.04 0.31
CA SER A 123 8.50 -7.31 -0.94
C SER A 123 7.52 -6.15 -1.08
N GLU A 124 8.06 -4.94 -1.18
CA GLU A 124 7.30 -3.70 -1.38
C GLU A 124 6.39 -3.80 -2.62
N LYS A 125 6.91 -4.24 -3.77
CA LYS A 125 6.17 -4.36 -5.04
C LYS A 125 4.99 -5.33 -4.95
N LEU A 126 5.19 -6.48 -4.29
CA LEU A 126 4.11 -7.44 -4.04
C LEU A 126 3.02 -6.83 -3.15
N ASN A 127 3.41 -6.06 -2.14
CA ASN A 127 2.50 -5.42 -1.21
C ASN A 127 1.66 -4.33 -1.90
N VAL A 128 2.28 -3.51 -2.75
CA VAL A 128 1.56 -2.53 -3.59
C VAL A 128 0.58 -3.23 -4.52
N ALA A 129 1.00 -4.32 -5.19
CA ALA A 129 0.12 -5.09 -6.06
C ALA A 129 -1.08 -5.70 -5.32
N LEU A 130 -0.91 -6.12 -4.04
CA LEU A 130 -2.01 -6.61 -3.20
C LEU A 130 -3.02 -5.52 -2.85
N ILE A 131 -2.58 -4.27 -2.69
CA ILE A 131 -3.46 -3.12 -2.50
C ILE A 131 -4.18 -2.82 -3.81
N ARG A 132 -3.45 -2.71 -4.93
CA ARG A 132 -4.01 -2.44 -6.27
C ARG A 132 -5.02 -3.51 -6.72
N LYS A 133 -4.80 -4.76 -6.39
CA LYS A 133 -5.76 -5.87 -6.64
C LYS A 133 -7.14 -5.59 -6.04
N ARG A 134 -7.18 -4.89 -4.89
CA ARG A 134 -8.42 -4.52 -4.18
C ARG A 134 -9.00 -3.19 -4.62
N LEU A 135 -8.12 -2.24 -4.94
CA LEU A 135 -8.46 -0.89 -5.36
C LEU A 135 -8.14 -0.72 -6.85
N ARG A 136 -9.10 -1.08 -7.70
CA ARG A 136 -8.98 -0.95 -9.16
C ARG A 136 -9.44 0.44 -9.61
N ASP A 137 -8.83 1.46 -9.01
CA ASP A 137 -9.16 2.86 -9.26
C ASP A 137 -7.96 3.54 -9.93
N PRO A 138 -8.14 4.23 -11.06
CA PRO A 138 -7.06 4.97 -11.72
C PRO A 138 -6.59 6.19 -10.90
N GLY A 139 -7.43 6.68 -9.97
CA GLY A 139 -7.07 7.72 -9.00
C GLY A 139 -6.11 7.24 -7.90
N MET A 140 -5.91 5.91 -7.76
CA MET A 140 -4.92 5.37 -6.83
C MET A 140 -3.52 5.63 -7.38
N LYS A 141 -2.75 6.42 -6.65
CA LYS A 141 -1.37 6.79 -6.95
C LYS A 141 -0.39 5.96 -6.12
N VAL A 142 0.75 5.68 -6.71
CA VAL A 142 1.86 4.95 -6.09
C VAL A 142 3.13 5.70 -6.43
N GLU A 143 3.72 6.36 -5.44
CA GLU A 143 4.98 7.11 -5.59
C GLU A 143 6.10 6.31 -4.91
N GLU A 144 7.04 5.80 -5.68
CA GLU A 144 8.21 5.07 -5.18
C GLU A 144 9.36 6.02 -4.88
N GLN A 145 9.97 5.87 -3.71
CA GLN A 145 11.14 6.63 -3.29
C GLN A 145 12.16 5.71 -2.63
N GLN A 146 13.43 5.92 -2.93
CA GLN A 146 14.53 5.25 -2.24
C GLN A 146 14.94 6.03 -1.00
N ILE A 147 15.01 5.36 0.15
CA ILE A 147 15.43 5.94 1.41
C ILE A 147 16.69 5.22 1.92
N GLY A 148 17.63 6.02 2.47
CA GLY A 148 18.91 5.52 2.94
C GLY A 148 20.01 5.60 1.88
N THR A 149 21.13 6.21 2.27
CA THR A 149 22.29 6.45 1.38
C THR A 149 23.06 5.18 1.05
N ARG A 150 22.92 4.12 1.85
CA ARG A 150 23.59 2.84 1.66
C ARG A 150 22.62 1.68 1.43
N SER A 151 21.48 1.67 2.14
CA SER A 151 20.50 0.58 1.97
C SER A 151 19.68 0.71 0.69
N HIS A 152 19.46 1.95 0.21
CA HIS A 152 18.60 2.23 -0.95
C HIS A 152 17.25 1.50 -0.87
N THR A 153 16.65 1.49 0.33
CA THR A 153 15.40 0.76 0.60
C THR A 153 14.24 1.42 -0.12
N MET A 154 13.53 0.65 -0.95
CA MET A 154 12.36 1.15 -1.65
C MET A 154 11.21 1.35 -0.67
N THR A 155 10.55 2.48 -0.79
CA THR A 155 9.35 2.81 -0.03
C THR A 155 8.33 3.44 -0.96
N ALA A 156 7.12 2.92 -0.99
CA ALA A 156 6.03 3.45 -1.79
C ALA A 156 5.01 4.18 -0.92
N LEU A 157 4.58 5.35 -1.39
CA LEU A 157 3.43 6.10 -0.89
C LEU A 157 2.21 5.72 -1.71
N VAL A 158 1.19 5.13 -1.07
CA VAL A 158 -0.05 4.72 -1.71
C VAL A 158 -1.21 5.55 -1.18
N TYR A 159 -1.96 6.19 -2.09
CA TYR A 159 -3.10 7.04 -1.74
C TYR A 159 -4.07 7.17 -2.93
N ILE A 160 -5.27 7.72 -2.70
CA ILE A 160 -6.21 8.10 -3.78
C ILE A 160 -6.19 9.63 -3.91
N GLU A 161 -5.94 10.14 -5.11
CA GLU A 161 -5.66 11.55 -5.38
C GLU A 161 -6.80 12.50 -5.01
N ASP A 162 -8.03 12.11 -5.27
CA ASP A 162 -9.23 12.90 -4.99
C ASP A 162 -9.74 12.79 -3.54
N LEU A 163 -9.28 11.78 -2.78
CA LEU A 163 -9.68 11.56 -1.40
C LEU A 163 -8.65 12.06 -0.39
N VAL A 164 -7.36 12.03 -0.73
CA VAL A 164 -6.29 12.41 0.18
C VAL A 164 -6.27 13.91 0.43
N TYR A 165 -6.06 14.30 1.68
CA TYR A 165 -5.89 15.70 2.02
C TYR A 165 -4.49 16.17 1.60
N PRO A 166 -4.33 17.19 0.69
CA PRO A 166 -3.03 17.57 0.12
C PRO A 166 -1.94 17.86 1.15
N ARG A 167 -2.27 18.58 2.23
CA ARG A 167 -1.32 18.88 3.32
C ARG A 167 -0.79 17.62 4.03
N LEU A 168 -1.54 16.52 3.96
CA LEU A 168 -1.10 15.26 4.53
C LEU A 168 0.05 14.66 3.73
N LEU A 169 -0.07 14.70 2.40
CA LEU A 169 0.98 14.27 1.47
C LEU A 169 2.25 15.11 1.64
N ASP A 170 2.10 16.43 1.67
CA ASP A 170 3.24 17.32 1.86
C ASP A 170 3.94 17.02 3.19
N THR A 171 3.16 16.84 4.26
CA THR A 171 3.70 16.52 5.58
C THR A 171 4.48 15.20 5.59
N ILE A 172 4.00 14.16 4.92
CA ILE A 172 4.69 12.86 4.93
C ILE A 172 5.94 12.90 4.04
N ARG A 173 5.88 13.54 2.87
CA ARG A 173 7.04 13.74 2.00
C ARG A 173 8.14 14.52 2.72
N GLU A 174 7.80 15.68 3.34
CA GLU A 174 8.74 16.45 4.14
C GLU A 174 9.40 15.62 5.26
N ARG A 175 8.66 14.71 5.88
CA ARG A 175 9.21 13.85 6.94
C ARG A 175 10.13 12.77 6.39
N MET A 176 9.81 12.20 5.23
CA MET A 176 10.65 11.20 4.58
C MET A 176 11.97 11.81 4.10
N ASP A 177 11.94 13.08 3.65
CA ASP A 177 13.11 13.82 3.16
C ASP A 177 13.93 14.48 4.29
N ALA A 178 13.39 14.55 5.51
CA ALA A 178 13.99 15.32 6.61
C ALA A 178 15.31 14.72 7.14
N TYR A 179 15.61 13.47 6.87
CA TYR A 179 16.75 12.78 7.43
C TYR A 179 17.61 12.09 6.38
N GLU A 180 18.88 12.46 6.33
CA GLU A 180 19.90 11.66 5.63
C GLU A 180 20.39 10.56 6.56
N ILE A 181 19.98 9.32 6.30
CA ILE A 181 20.37 8.14 7.08
C ILE A 181 21.08 7.13 6.21
N ASP A 182 21.93 6.32 6.81
CA ASP A 182 22.67 5.26 6.09
C ASP A 182 21.73 4.16 5.59
N GLY A 183 20.67 3.83 6.34
CA GLY A 183 19.74 2.81 5.89
C GLY A 183 18.48 2.69 6.75
N ILE A 184 17.42 2.20 6.12
CA ILE A 184 16.19 1.73 6.74
C ILE A 184 16.11 0.22 6.49
N LEU A 185 15.92 -0.57 7.55
CA LEU A 185 15.89 -2.01 7.48
C LEU A 185 14.47 -2.59 7.53
N ASP A 186 13.53 -1.83 8.09
CA ASP A 186 12.12 -2.19 8.18
C ASP A 186 11.20 -0.97 8.35
N SER A 187 9.89 -1.21 8.32
CA SER A 187 8.87 -0.16 8.51
C SER A 187 8.91 0.47 9.91
N GLY A 188 9.31 -0.26 10.95
CA GLY A 188 9.39 0.28 12.31
C GLY A 188 10.47 1.34 12.47
N MET A 189 11.60 1.23 11.75
CA MET A 189 12.61 2.30 11.70
C MET A 189 12.05 3.54 10.99
N LEU A 190 11.32 3.34 9.89
CA LEU A 190 10.68 4.45 9.18
C LEU A 190 9.65 5.16 10.05
N GLU A 191 8.84 4.43 10.82
CA GLU A 191 7.88 4.97 11.78
C GLU A 191 8.59 5.89 12.78
N GLN A 192 9.64 5.40 13.44
CA GLN A 192 10.40 6.16 14.44
C GLN A 192 11.03 7.44 13.89
N LEU A 193 11.54 7.39 12.65
CA LEU A 193 12.15 8.57 12.00
C LEU A 193 11.13 9.61 11.59
N THR A 194 9.95 9.18 11.17
CA THR A 194 8.90 10.08 10.70
C THR A 194 8.00 10.62 11.81
N GLU A 195 8.06 10.06 13.03
CA GLU A 195 7.30 10.58 14.17
C GLU A 195 7.83 11.94 14.66
N LYS A 196 6.96 12.96 14.66
CA LYS A 196 7.29 14.33 15.13
C LYS A 196 7.29 14.48 16.65
N HIS A 197 6.47 13.68 17.35
CA HIS A 197 6.20 13.84 18.78
C HIS A 197 6.55 12.54 19.52
N TRP A 198 7.83 12.24 19.61
CA TRP A 198 8.35 11.04 20.30
C TRP A 198 7.95 10.93 21.80
N LEU A 199 7.57 12.03 22.44
CA LEU A 199 7.02 12.04 23.81
C LEU A 199 5.51 11.76 23.87
N SER A 200 4.82 11.69 22.71
CA SER A 200 3.39 11.38 22.69
C SER A 200 3.18 9.89 22.99
N PRO A 201 2.30 9.54 23.92
CA PRO A 201 1.94 8.14 24.15
C PRO A 201 1.04 7.56 23.03
N PHE A 202 0.63 8.39 22.06
CA PHE A 202 -0.22 7.99 20.94
C PHE A 202 0.61 7.94 19.67
N PRO A 203 0.77 6.77 19.04
CA PRO A 203 1.49 6.65 17.77
C PRO A 203 0.77 7.43 16.68
N GLN A 204 1.55 8.06 15.79
CA GLN A 204 1.02 8.82 14.66
C GLN A 204 0.72 7.91 13.47
N PHE A 205 1.31 6.74 13.46
CA PHE A 205 1.10 5.70 12.45
C PHE A 205 0.34 4.52 13.03
N GLN A 206 -0.34 3.81 12.18
CA GLN A 206 -0.97 2.54 12.49
C GLN A 206 -0.33 1.49 11.58
N SER A 207 0.27 0.46 12.16
CA SER A 207 0.82 -0.66 11.40
C SER A 207 -0.25 -1.72 11.12
N THR A 208 -0.17 -2.39 9.96
CA THR A 208 -1.02 -3.53 9.64
C THR A 208 -0.29 -4.51 8.71
N GLU A 209 -0.55 -5.81 8.93
CA GLU A 209 -0.13 -6.90 8.03
C GLU A 209 -1.19 -7.21 6.96
N ARG A 210 -2.33 -6.52 6.98
CA ARG A 210 -3.51 -6.87 6.19
C ARG A 210 -3.75 -5.93 5.03
N PRO A 211 -3.72 -6.46 3.78
CA PRO A 211 -4.00 -5.65 2.59
C PRO A 211 -5.43 -5.09 2.53
N ASP A 212 -6.41 -5.75 3.15
CA ASP A 212 -7.80 -5.24 3.21
C ASP A 212 -7.93 -4.02 4.13
N ARG A 213 -7.20 -3.98 5.26
CA ARG A 213 -7.14 -2.78 6.12
C ARG A 213 -6.44 -1.62 5.45
N ALA A 214 -5.31 -1.88 4.79
CA ALA A 214 -4.59 -0.87 4.04
C ALA A 214 -5.47 -0.28 2.93
N ALA A 215 -6.14 -1.12 2.13
CA ALA A 215 -7.07 -0.68 1.10
C ALA A 215 -8.23 0.17 1.67
N SER A 216 -8.81 -0.24 2.80
CA SER A 216 -9.85 0.55 3.47
C SER A 216 -9.35 1.91 3.93
N ALA A 217 -8.13 1.98 4.48
CA ALA A 217 -7.52 3.23 4.92
C ALA A 217 -7.29 4.20 3.73
N VAL A 218 -6.86 3.69 2.59
CA VAL A 218 -6.71 4.48 1.35
C VAL A 218 -8.06 5.04 0.88
N LEU A 219 -9.14 4.25 0.94
CA LEU A 219 -10.50 4.71 0.64
C LEU A 219 -11.02 5.75 1.64
N GLU A 220 -10.50 5.79 2.85
CA GLU A 220 -10.78 6.81 3.87
C GLU A 220 -9.97 8.09 3.66
N GLY A 221 -9.16 8.20 2.61
CA GLY A 221 -8.30 9.35 2.30
C GLY A 221 -7.01 9.40 3.10
N ARG A 222 -6.61 8.28 3.71
CA ARG A 222 -5.31 8.15 4.39
C ARG A 222 -4.22 7.75 3.41
N VAL A 223 -2.97 7.93 3.82
CA VAL A 223 -1.79 7.53 3.07
C VAL A 223 -1.24 6.23 3.68
N VAL A 224 -0.89 5.29 2.82
CA VAL A 224 -0.24 4.04 3.22
C VAL A 224 1.21 4.07 2.75
N LEU A 225 2.15 3.82 3.67
CA LEU A 225 3.56 3.64 3.35
C LEU A 225 3.88 2.16 3.32
N VAL A 226 4.40 1.72 2.21
CA VAL A 226 4.85 0.34 1.98
C VAL A 226 6.36 0.36 1.87
N THR A 227 7.05 -0.36 2.75
CA THR A 227 8.53 -0.39 2.80
C THR A 227 9.01 -1.78 2.46
N ASP A 228 10.08 -1.86 1.68
CA ASP A 228 10.72 -3.13 1.37
C ASP A 228 11.31 -3.78 2.63
N HIS A 229 11.47 -5.10 2.62
CA HIS A 229 11.91 -5.92 3.74
C HIS A 229 10.99 -5.91 4.98
N SER A 230 9.72 -5.47 4.82
CA SER A 230 8.76 -5.44 5.92
C SER A 230 7.43 -6.06 5.52
N PRO A 231 6.90 -7.05 6.29
CA PRO A 231 5.57 -7.60 6.09
C PRO A 231 4.47 -6.71 6.68
N THR A 232 4.82 -5.54 7.20
CA THR A 232 3.87 -4.58 7.75
C THR A 232 3.93 -3.26 6.99
N VAL A 233 2.76 -2.68 6.74
CA VAL A 233 2.64 -1.36 6.15
C VAL A 233 2.17 -0.36 7.20
N LEU A 234 2.55 0.91 7.02
CA LEU A 234 2.20 1.99 7.92
C LEU A 234 1.07 2.83 7.31
N ILE A 235 0.05 3.10 8.08
CA ILE A 235 -1.10 3.93 7.70
C ILE A 235 -0.98 5.27 8.42
N PHE A 236 -1.03 6.37 7.68
CA PHE A 236 -0.93 7.73 8.21
C PHE A 236 -2.12 8.60 7.75
N PRO A 237 -2.70 9.41 8.64
CA PRO A 237 -2.49 9.46 10.08
C PRO A 237 -3.20 8.32 10.81
N SER A 238 -2.71 7.99 12.01
CA SER A 238 -3.47 7.10 12.88
C SER A 238 -4.69 7.84 13.44
N ASP A 239 -5.83 7.17 13.51
CA ASP A 239 -7.06 7.70 14.07
C ASP A 239 -7.28 7.16 15.49
N TYR A 240 -7.77 8.00 16.39
CA TYR A 240 -8.07 7.58 17.75
C TYR A 240 -9.03 6.39 17.81
N ASN A 241 -9.99 6.34 16.89
CA ASN A 241 -10.94 5.23 16.81
C ASN A 241 -10.27 3.90 16.45
N SER A 242 -9.18 3.93 15.71
CA SER A 242 -8.45 2.72 15.26
C SER A 242 -7.89 1.90 16.42
N PHE A 243 -7.58 2.54 17.56
CA PHE A 243 -7.12 1.83 18.77
C PHE A 243 -8.20 0.95 19.43
N PHE A 244 -9.46 1.22 19.15
CA PHE A 244 -10.59 0.45 19.68
C PHE A 244 -11.21 -0.51 18.65
N GLN A 245 -10.73 -0.46 17.41
CA GLN A 245 -11.18 -1.32 16.33
C GLN A 245 -10.23 -2.51 16.17
N THR A 246 -10.81 -3.70 16.02
CA THR A 246 -10.06 -4.90 15.62
C THR A 246 -10.49 -5.31 14.24
N SER A 247 -9.62 -6.06 13.56
CA SER A 247 -9.92 -6.58 12.21
C SER A 247 -11.19 -7.43 12.16
N ASP A 248 -11.57 -8.09 13.25
CA ASP A 248 -12.81 -8.87 13.34
C ASP A 248 -14.08 -8.01 13.32
N ASP A 249 -14.02 -6.74 13.73
CA ASP A 249 -15.19 -5.86 13.77
C ASP A 249 -15.77 -5.58 12.38
N TRP A 250 -14.95 -5.67 11.32
CA TRP A 250 -15.35 -5.43 9.93
C TRP A 250 -16.15 -6.59 9.33
N TYR A 251 -16.01 -7.80 9.90
CA TYR A 251 -16.62 -9.02 9.39
C TYR A 251 -17.76 -9.53 10.26
N ASN A 252 -18.00 -8.90 11.42
CA ASN A 252 -19.10 -9.22 12.30
C ASN A 252 -20.31 -8.36 12.01
N ARG A 253 -21.51 -8.84 12.43
CA ARG A 253 -22.74 -8.04 12.36
C ARG A 253 -22.56 -6.76 13.18
N PHE A 254 -23.18 -5.66 12.72
CA PHE A 254 -22.94 -4.34 13.30
C PHE A 254 -23.31 -4.28 14.80
N GLU A 255 -24.32 -5.05 15.24
CA GLU A 255 -24.72 -5.10 16.65
C GLU A 255 -23.63 -5.68 17.54
N ILE A 256 -23.00 -6.80 17.09
CA ILE A 256 -21.94 -7.48 17.83
C ILE A 256 -20.67 -6.61 17.84
N ALA A 257 -20.32 -6.05 16.67
CA ALA A 257 -19.17 -5.17 16.55
C ALA A 257 -19.31 -3.91 17.41
N THR A 258 -20.51 -3.29 17.43
CA THR A 258 -20.79 -2.12 18.25
C THR A 258 -20.69 -2.45 19.74
N PHE A 259 -21.27 -3.56 20.17
CA PHE A 259 -21.19 -3.99 21.57
C PHE A 259 -19.74 -4.28 22.00
N ALA A 260 -18.97 -4.98 21.17
CA ALA A 260 -17.56 -5.26 21.44
C ALA A 260 -16.72 -3.98 21.52
N ARG A 261 -16.95 -2.99 20.64
CA ARG A 261 -16.31 -1.67 20.69
C ARG A 261 -16.65 -0.92 21.98
N LEU A 262 -17.90 -0.90 22.37
CA LEU A 262 -18.33 -0.27 23.64
C LEU A 262 -17.64 -0.93 24.84
N LEU A 263 -17.57 -2.26 24.89
CA LEU A 263 -16.87 -2.97 25.97
C LEU A 263 -15.39 -2.59 26.03
N ARG A 264 -14.69 -2.53 24.87
CA ARG A 264 -13.29 -2.12 24.83
C ARG A 264 -13.10 -0.68 25.28
N PHE A 265 -13.99 0.22 24.88
CA PHE A 265 -13.96 1.62 25.29
C PHE A 265 -14.16 1.75 26.81
N PHE A 266 -15.14 1.07 27.39
CA PHE A 266 -15.35 1.04 28.83
C PHE A 266 -14.17 0.42 29.58
N ALA A 267 -13.60 -0.66 29.07
CA ALA A 267 -12.41 -1.28 29.66
C ALA A 267 -11.23 -0.31 29.69
N ALA A 268 -11.00 0.46 28.62
CA ALA A 268 -9.95 1.46 28.55
C ALA A 268 -10.16 2.61 29.54
N ILE A 269 -11.41 3.09 29.72
CA ILE A 269 -11.73 4.11 30.71
C ILE A 269 -11.48 3.59 32.12
N LEU A 270 -11.93 2.37 32.41
CA LEU A 270 -11.69 1.74 33.72
C LEU A 270 -10.20 1.55 33.98
N ALA A 271 -9.44 1.07 32.99
CA ALA A 271 -7.99 0.90 33.10
C ALA A 271 -7.29 2.22 33.43
N LYS A 272 -7.66 3.33 32.77
CA LYS A 272 -7.16 4.67 33.09
C LYS A 272 -7.52 5.11 34.50
N GLY A 273 -8.74 4.84 34.96
CA GLY A 273 -9.18 5.14 36.32
C GLY A 273 -8.39 4.36 37.38
N PHE A 274 -8.11 3.09 37.12
CA PHE A 274 -7.27 2.25 38.00
C PHE A 274 -5.79 2.67 37.95
N ALA A 275 -5.21 2.93 36.78
CA ALA A 275 -3.84 3.37 36.65
C ALA A 275 -3.59 4.72 37.33
N GLY A 276 -4.55 5.65 37.25
CA GLY A 276 -4.50 6.92 37.97
C GLY A 276 -4.52 6.74 39.50
N ARG A 277 -5.25 5.75 40.01
CA ARG A 277 -5.25 5.41 41.45
C ARG A 277 -4.00 4.66 41.90
N CYS A 278 -3.48 3.74 41.10
CA CYS A 278 -2.22 3.04 41.41
C CYS A 278 -0.99 3.94 41.23
N GLY A 279 -0.98 4.88 40.31
CA GLY A 279 0.10 5.87 40.14
C GLY A 279 0.21 6.84 41.31
N ALA A 280 -0.88 7.10 42.03
CA ALA A 280 -0.87 7.88 43.27
C ALA A 280 -0.21 7.15 44.45
N VAL A 281 -0.07 5.83 44.39
CA VAL A 281 0.50 5.01 45.48
C VAL A 281 2.00 4.74 45.30
N ARG A 282 2.56 4.91 44.12
CA ARG A 282 4.03 4.84 43.87
C ARG A 282 4.58 6.22 43.51
N ARG A 283 4.57 7.12 44.47
CA ARG A 283 5.57 8.18 44.51
C ARG A 283 6.91 7.46 44.78
N TRP A 284 7.71 7.32 43.72
CA TRP A 284 9.04 6.78 43.77
C TRP A 284 9.85 7.60 44.77
N ASP A 285 10.16 7.05 45.94
CA ASP A 285 10.98 7.66 46.98
C ASP A 285 12.41 7.17 46.80
N PRO A 286 13.31 7.97 46.20
CA PRO A 286 14.72 7.57 46.03
C PRO A 286 15.48 7.35 47.33
N GLY A 287 14.91 7.74 48.45
CA GLY A 287 15.50 7.56 49.77
C GLY A 287 15.42 6.13 50.34
N ARG A 288 14.64 5.22 49.74
CA ARG A 288 14.52 3.83 50.22
C ARG A 288 15.66 2.89 49.78
N LEU A 289 16.44 3.23 48.75
CA LEU A 289 17.58 2.41 48.33
C LEU A 289 18.83 2.61 49.19
N ALA A 290 18.92 3.68 49.98
CA ALA A 290 20.06 3.90 50.88
C ALA A 290 20.00 3.08 52.16
N ARG A 291 18.95 2.33 52.44
CA ARG A 291 18.80 1.55 53.69
C ARG A 291 19.08 0.05 53.56
N TYR A 292 19.40 -0.44 52.38
CA TYR A 292 19.76 -1.85 52.13
C TYR A 292 21.19 -2.06 51.67
N GLY A 293 22.03 -1.02 51.72
CA GLY A 293 23.44 -1.06 51.35
C GLY A 293 24.38 -1.32 52.57
N GLY A 294 23.93 -2.08 53.54
CA GLY A 294 24.74 -2.42 54.68
C GLY A 294 24.49 -3.84 55.19
N LEU A 295 24.99 -4.83 54.42
CA LEU A 295 25.32 -6.17 54.94
C LEU A 295 25.98 -6.99 53.81
N CYS A 296 27.30 -7.18 54.03
CA CYS A 296 28.29 -8.00 53.33
C CYS A 296 28.78 -7.50 51.99
#